data_244f0dc10ef4e354dea3682f115c5723
#
_entry.id   244f0dc10ef4e354dea3682f115c5723
#
_cell.length_a   1.000
_cell.length_b   1.000
_cell.length_c   1.000
_cell.angle_alpha   90.00
_cell.angle_beta   90.00
_cell.angle_gamma   90.00
#
_symmetry.space_group_name_H-M   'P 1'
#
loop_
_entity.id
_entity.type
_entity.pdbx_description
1 polymer ?
#
loop_
_entity_poly.entity_id
_entity_poly.type
_entity_poly.pdbx_seq_one_letter_code
_entity_poly.pdbx_strand_id
1 'polypeptide(L)'
;MSRYDQKLEFILRTAARIFAEKSYHSTSMRDISRATNVSLAGLYHYCKSKEELLFLIQDNCFGRVLERLEERLLEVEDPIAKLGIFIENHLSFFAANMSEMKVLSHEAESLRGELYTHVSTRKDKYTKLARKILQEVQDSAQNKQPIDLTVATYALFGMMNWIYNWYDPQGQLNVNDLAQHVTRLFLGGFSPGVALEPFSSTVLPKPRENLSIWRDSAS
;
A
#
# COMPACT_ATOMS: atom_id res chain seq x y z
N MET A 1 -12.41 12.51 19.80
CA MET A 1 -11.02 12.03 19.91
C MET A 1 -10.44 12.50 21.23
N SER A 2 -9.99 11.59 22.09
CA SER A 2 -9.43 11.95 23.40
C SER A 2 -8.05 12.61 23.26
N ARG A 3 -7.57 13.28 24.32
CA ARG A 3 -6.20 13.84 24.35
C ARG A 3 -5.14 12.72 24.24
N TYR A 4 -5.45 11.52 24.72
CA TYR A 4 -4.62 10.34 24.60
C TYR A 4 -4.49 9.92 23.13
N ASP A 5 -5.63 9.80 22.41
CA ASP A 5 -5.65 9.38 20.99
C ASP A 5 -4.90 10.37 20.10
N GLN A 6 -5.07 11.67 20.32
CA GLN A 6 -4.35 12.73 19.58
C GLN A 6 -2.83 12.61 19.79
N LYS A 7 -2.39 12.34 21.02
CA LYS A 7 -0.97 12.18 21.31
C LYS A 7 -0.41 10.90 20.74
N LEU A 8 -1.17 9.81 20.80
CA LEU A 8 -0.79 8.53 20.16
C LEU A 8 -0.65 8.71 18.65
N GLU A 9 -1.64 9.32 17.98
CA GLU A 9 -1.56 9.57 16.53
C GLU A 9 -0.33 10.40 16.16
N PHE A 10 -0.02 11.44 16.91
CA PHE A 10 1.19 12.23 16.71
C PHE A 10 2.47 11.41 16.85
N ILE A 11 2.53 10.51 17.85
CA ILE A 11 3.67 9.60 18.06
C ILE A 11 3.80 8.64 16.87
N LEU A 12 2.71 8.01 16.43
CA LEU A 12 2.69 7.06 15.32
C LEU A 12 3.16 7.71 14.01
N ARG A 13 2.63 8.88 13.67
CA ARG A 13 3.04 9.64 12.47
C ARG A 13 4.51 10.03 12.51
N THR A 14 4.99 10.52 13.66
CA THR A 14 6.40 10.90 13.81
C THR A 14 7.31 9.69 13.70
N ALA A 15 6.94 8.56 14.32
CA ALA A 15 7.69 7.32 14.23
C ALA A 15 7.71 6.75 12.81
N ALA A 16 6.57 6.76 12.10
CA ALA A 16 6.48 6.33 10.71
C ALA A 16 7.42 7.16 9.81
N ARG A 17 7.46 8.48 9.98
CA ARG A 17 8.39 9.36 9.25
C ARG A 17 9.84 8.98 9.50
N ILE A 18 10.24 8.75 10.75
CA ILE A 18 11.63 8.36 11.09
C ILE A 18 11.96 6.98 10.51
N PHE A 19 11.04 6.02 10.59
CA PHE A 19 11.23 4.70 9.99
C PHE A 19 11.36 4.78 8.47
N ALA A 20 10.57 5.63 7.81
CA ALA A 20 10.65 5.86 6.38
C ALA A 20 11.96 6.54 5.94
N GLU A 21 12.55 7.40 6.78
CA GLU A 21 13.79 8.13 6.49
C GLU A 21 15.05 7.32 6.80
N LYS A 22 15.08 6.60 7.95
CA LYS A 22 16.28 5.94 8.49
C LYS A 22 16.22 4.43 8.50
N SER A 23 15.13 3.81 8.07
CA SER A 23 14.70 2.43 8.29
C SER A 23 14.31 2.11 9.75
N TYR A 24 13.44 1.12 9.91
CA TYR A 24 13.05 0.60 11.23
C TYR A 24 14.24 0.09 12.04
N HIS A 25 15.12 -0.69 11.41
CA HIS A 25 16.23 -1.34 12.10
C HIS A 25 17.24 -0.32 12.66
N SER A 26 17.52 0.76 11.94
CA SER A 26 18.46 1.81 12.32
C SER A 26 17.88 2.84 13.31
N THR A 27 16.60 2.77 13.63
CA THR A 27 15.93 3.71 14.55
C THR A 27 15.79 3.12 15.94
N SER A 28 16.09 3.92 16.97
CA SER A 28 15.90 3.56 18.38
C SER A 28 14.69 4.27 19.01
N MET A 29 14.17 3.75 20.12
CA MET A 29 13.12 4.42 20.91
C MET A 29 13.59 5.80 21.42
N ARG A 30 14.90 6.00 21.62
CA ARG A 30 15.46 7.31 22.00
C ARG A 30 15.38 8.33 20.86
N ASP A 31 15.52 7.89 19.62
CA ASP A 31 15.36 8.76 18.43
C ASP A 31 13.92 9.25 18.32
N ILE A 32 12.96 8.35 18.53
CA ILE A 32 11.53 8.67 18.55
C ILE A 32 11.19 9.61 19.72
N SER A 33 11.74 9.35 20.92
CA SER A 33 11.58 10.22 22.09
C SER A 33 12.03 11.65 21.81
N ARG A 34 13.20 11.81 21.20
CA ARG A 34 13.73 13.14 20.82
C ARG A 34 12.85 13.84 19.79
N ALA A 35 12.43 13.11 18.76
CA ALA A 35 11.63 13.69 17.67
C ALA A 35 10.21 14.05 18.08
N THR A 36 9.61 13.31 19.02
CA THR A 36 8.24 13.57 19.52
C THR A 36 8.22 14.55 20.69
N ASN A 37 9.38 14.91 21.25
CA ASN A 37 9.50 15.62 22.52
C ASN A 37 8.69 14.96 23.65
N VAL A 38 8.65 13.62 23.66
CA VAL A 38 8.03 12.78 24.69
C VAL A 38 9.14 12.03 25.39
N SER A 39 9.16 12.04 26.73
CA SER A 39 10.16 11.29 27.48
C SER A 39 10.12 9.79 27.13
N LEU A 40 11.23 9.09 27.29
CA LEU A 40 11.28 7.65 26.99
C LEU A 40 10.25 6.88 27.84
N ALA A 41 10.09 7.23 29.11
CA ALA A 41 9.06 6.68 29.98
C ALA A 41 7.65 6.99 29.46
N GLY A 42 7.43 8.21 28.95
CA GLY A 42 6.17 8.62 28.33
C GLY A 42 5.85 7.83 27.06
N LEU A 43 6.86 7.49 26.23
CA LEU A 43 6.65 6.63 25.07
C LEU A 43 6.24 5.21 25.48
N TYR A 44 6.88 4.65 26.49
CA TYR A 44 6.53 3.33 27.03
C TYR A 44 5.15 3.25 27.67
N HIS A 45 4.51 4.39 27.93
CA HIS A 45 3.10 4.44 28.30
C HIS A 45 2.16 4.15 27.11
N TYR A 46 2.59 4.45 25.86
CA TYR A 46 1.81 4.22 24.65
C TYR A 46 2.15 2.91 23.94
N CYS A 47 3.38 2.44 24.04
CA CYS A 47 3.83 1.18 23.40
C CYS A 47 4.99 0.57 24.23
N LYS A 48 4.96 -0.75 24.40
CA LYS A 48 5.93 -1.49 25.24
C LYS A 48 7.28 -1.70 24.56
N SER A 49 7.32 -1.58 23.22
CA SER A 49 8.53 -1.84 22.43
C SER A 49 8.51 -1.09 21.11
N LYS A 50 9.65 -1.05 20.40
CA LYS A 50 9.74 -0.55 19.03
C LYS A 50 8.92 -1.41 18.06
N GLU A 51 8.86 -2.71 18.30
CA GLU A 51 8.05 -3.64 17.49
C GLU A 51 6.55 -3.37 17.66
N GLU A 52 6.08 -3.17 18.89
CA GLU A 52 4.69 -2.78 19.14
C GLU A 52 4.36 -1.42 18.51
N LEU A 53 5.29 -0.47 18.51
CA LEU A 53 5.09 0.80 17.81
C LEU A 53 4.96 0.62 16.31
N LEU A 54 5.78 -0.24 15.70
CA LEU A 54 5.65 -0.61 14.29
C LEU A 54 4.32 -1.29 14.01
N PHE A 55 3.91 -2.21 14.88
CA PHE A 55 2.61 -2.87 14.81
C PHE A 55 1.47 -1.85 14.82
N LEU A 56 1.45 -0.92 15.78
CA LEU A 56 0.42 0.11 15.89
C LEU A 56 0.35 1.01 14.65
N ILE A 57 1.49 1.34 14.02
CA ILE A 57 1.51 2.08 12.77
C ILE A 57 0.83 1.28 11.66
N GLN A 58 1.20 0.02 11.48
CA GLN A 58 0.66 -0.84 10.41
C GLN A 58 -0.81 -1.17 10.63
N ASP A 59 -1.19 -1.52 11.86
CA ASP A 59 -2.57 -1.85 12.23
C ASP A 59 -3.51 -0.66 12.06
N ASN A 60 -3.10 0.52 12.52
CA ASN A 60 -3.88 1.75 12.36
C ASN A 60 -4.07 2.11 10.86
N CYS A 61 -3.03 1.95 10.03
CA CYS A 61 -3.14 2.22 8.59
C CYS A 61 -4.13 1.27 7.92
N PHE A 62 -3.97 -0.04 8.10
CA PHE A 62 -4.89 -1.02 7.49
C PHE A 62 -6.30 -0.91 8.06
N GLY A 63 -6.46 -0.64 9.36
CA GLY A 63 -7.76 -0.39 9.97
C GLY A 63 -8.48 0.76 9.28
N ARG A 64 -7.86 1.93 9.26
CA ARG A 64 -8.48 3.16 8.71
C ARG A 64 -8.77 3.10 7.21
N VAL A 65 -7.85 2.55 6.41
CA VAL A 65 -8.07 2.45 4.96
C VAL A 65 -9.20 1.48 4.65
N LEU A 66 -9.32 0.39 5.42
CA LEU A 66 -10.34 -0.62 5.25
C LEU A 66 -11.73 -0.11 5.70
N GLU A 67 -11.82 0.46 6.91
CA GLU A 67 -13.07 1.03 7.45
C GLU A 67 -13.63 2.10 6.50
N ARG A 68 -12.80 3.05 6.07
CA ARG A 68 -13.21 4.07 5.11
C ARG A 68 -13.68 3.49 3.79
N LEU A 69 -13.03 2.42 3.31
CA LEU A 69 -13.42 1.75 2.07
C LEU A 69 -14.76 1.03 2.23
N GLU A 70 -14.94 0.28 3.30
CA GLU A 70 -16.18 -0.45 3.58
C GLU A 70 -17.37 0.51 3.66
N GLU A 71 -17.23 1.66 4.34
CA GLU A 71 -18.26 2.71 4.39
C GLU A 71 -18.61 3.26 3.00
N ARG A 72 -17.60 3.51 2.16
CA ARG A 72 -17.78 4.07 0.81
C ARG A 72 -18.38 3.08 -0.19
N LEU A 73 -18.24 1.79 0.05
CA LEU A 73 -18.82 0.73 -0.78
C LEU A 73 -20.26 0.37 -0.40
N LEU A 74 -20.78 0.90 0.73
CA LEU A 74 -22.17 0.69 1.10
C LEU A 74 -23.08 1.18 -0.03
N GLU A 75 -24.07 0.36 -0.39
CA GLU A 75 -25.10 0.68 -1.40
C GLU A 75 -24.58 0.89 -2.83
N VAL A 76 -23.28 0.66 -3.09
CA VAL A 76 -22.72 0.70 -4.46
C VAL A 76 -22.86 -0.68 -5.09
N GLU A 77 -23.64 -0.77 -6.16
CA GLU A 77 -23.86 -2.05 -6.86
C GLU A 77 -22.95 -2.21 -8.10
N ASP A 78 -22.72 -1.13 -8.86
CA ASP A 78 -21.92 -1.17 -10.08
C ASP A 78 -20.45 -1.55 -9.82
N PRO A 79 -19.95 -2.66 -10.41
CA PRO A 79 -18.58 -3.13 -10.18
C PRO A 79 -17.50 -2.14 -10.63
N ILE A 80 -17.75 -1.37 -11.70
CA ILE A 80 -16.81 -0.36 -12.21
C ILE A 80 -16.71 0.80 -11.22
N ALA A 81 -17.85 1.24 -10.67
CA ALA A 81 -17.87 2.26 -9.64
C ALA A 81 -17.16 1.78 -8.35
N LYS A 82 -17.38 0.52 -7.92
CA LYS A 82 -16.66 -0.08 -6.78
C LYS A 82 -15.14 -0.04 -7.00
N LEU A 83 -14.68 -0.40 -8.18
CA LEU A 83 -13.24 -0.37 -8.51
C LEU A 83 -12.69 1.06 -8.47
N GLY A 84 -13.41 2.03 -9.04
CA GLY A 84 -13.03 3.43 -8.96
C GLY A 84 -12.92 3.94 -7.53
N ILE A 85 -13.90 3.60 -6.68
CA ILE A 85 -13.91 3.93 -5.26
C ILE A 85 -12.74 3.27 -4.53
N PHE A 86 -12.44 2.00 -4.83
CA PHE A 86 -11.30 1.29 -4.25
C PHE A 86 -9.98 1.99 -4.55
N ILE A 87 -9.74 2.32 -5.84
CA ILE A 87 -8.53 2.99 -6.30
C ILE A 87 -8.40 4.38 -5.66
N GLU A 88 -9.47 5.19 -5.70
CA GLU A 88 -9.47 6.53 -5.12
C GLU A 88 -9.26 6.50 -3.61
N ASN A 89 -9.92 5.58 -2.89
CA ASN A 89 -9.75 5.41 -1.45
C ASN A 89 -8.30 5.07 -1.08
N HIS A 90 -7.70 4.14 -1.80
CA HIS A 90 -6.30 3.74 -1.61
C HIS A 90 -5.34 4.92 -1.85
N LEU A 91 -5.43 5.54 -3.02
CA LEU A 91 -4.53 6.62 -3.42
C LEU A 91 -4.69 7.85 -2.52
N SER A 92 -5.92 8.26 -2.20
CA SER A 92 -6.18 9.40 -1.32
C SER A 92 -5.68 9.17 0.10
N PHE A 93 -5.86 7.95 0.63
CA PHE A 93 -5.36 7.62 1.97
C PHE A 93 -3.83 7.68 2.01
N PHE A 94 -3.17 7.04 1.07
CA PHE A 94 -1.70 6.95 1.08
C PHE A 94 -1.01 8.23 0.59
N ALA A 95 -1.62 9.02 -0.29
CA ALA A 95 -1.13 10.35 -0.62
C ALA A 95 -1.06 11.27 0.61
N ALA A 96 -2.00 11.12 1.54
CA ALA A 96 -1.99 11.84 2.81
C ALA A 96 -1.09 11.19 3.89
N ASN A 97 -0.60 9.96 3.68
CA ASN A 97 0.15 9.15 4.65
C ASN A 97 1.35 8.43 3.98
N MET A 98 2.17 9.19 3.24
CA MET A 98 3.29 8.64 2.44
C MET A 98 4.36 7.92 3.27
N SER A 99 4.66 8.42 4.46
CA SER A 99 5.63 7.77 5.35
C SER A 99 5.14 6.41 5.84
N GLU A 100 3.87 6.35 6.21
CA GLU A 100 3.21 5.11 6.61
C GLU A 100 3.17 4.11 5.46
N MET A 101 2.85 4.56 4.24
CA MET A 101 2.88 3.72 3.05
C MET A 101 4.27 3.11 2.80
N LYS A 102 5.32 3.93 2.94
CA LYS A 102 6.70 3.46 2.80
C LYS A 102 7.05 2.41 3.87
N VAL A 103 6.65 2.64 5.12
CA VAL A 103 6.80 1.67 6.21
C VAL A 103 6.06 0.37 5.91
N LEU A 104 4.79 0.43 5.47
CA LEU A 104 4.01 -0.75 5.10
C LEU A 104 4.65 -1.55 3.95
N SER A 105 5.30 -0.87 3.01
CA SER A 105 5.93 -1.50 1.85
C SER A 105 7.27 -2.16 2.19
N HIS A 106 8.07 -1.57 3.10
CA HIS A 106 9.44 -2.01 3.36
C HIS A 106 9.61 -2.80 4.66
N GLU A 107 8.74 -2.59 5.65
CA GLU A 107 8.89 -3.16 6.98
C GLU A 107 7.80 -4.21 7.31
N ALA A 108 7.13 -4.76 6.27
CA ALA A 108 6.07 -5.74 6.46
C ALA A 108 6.55 -7.01 7.18
N GLU A 109 7.80 -7.42 6.96
CA GLU A 109 8.40 -8.63 7.55
C GLU A 109 9.16 -8.37 8.86
N SER A 110 9.17 -7.11 9.34
CA SER A 110 9.86 -6.74 10.58
C SER A 110 9.06 -7.08 11.84
N LEU A 111 7.77 -7.42 11.70
CA LEU A 111 6.92 -7.93 12.77
C LEU A 111 7.03 -9.45 12.87
N ARG A 112 6.80 -10.01 14.09
CA ARG A 112 6.84 -11.45 14.35
C ARG A 112 5.65 -11.92 15.20
N GLY A 113 5.43 -13.23 15.22
CA GLY A 113 4.44 -13.87 16.06
C GLY A 113 3.03 -13.33 15.86
N GLU A 114 2.31 -13.09 16.96
CA GLU A 114 0.92 -12.63 16.93
C GLU A 114 0.74 -11.26 16.28
N LEU A 115 1.68 -10.34 16.45
CA LEU A 115 1.63 -9.00 15.84
C LEU A 115 1.68 -9.09 14.31
N TYR A 116 2.56 -9.94 13.77
CA TYR A 116 2.61 -10.23 12.33
C TYR A 116 1.30 -10.86 11.85
N THR A 117 0.80 -11.87 12.55
CA THR A 117 -0.44 -12.57 12.17
C THR A 117 -1.63 -11.61 12.13
N HIS A 118 -1.73 -10.70 13.10
CA HIS A 118 -2.81 -9.71 13.16
C HIS A 118 -2.78 -8.77 11.94
N VAL A 119 -1.62 -8.16 11.64
CA VAL A 119 -1.47 -7.25 10.50
C VAL A 119 -1.67 -7.99 9.18
N SER A 120 -1.11 -9.19 9.04
CA SER A 120 -1.31 -10.03 7.84
C SER A 120 -2.77 -10.33 7.58
N THR A 121 -3.56 -10.62 8.63
CA THR A 121 -5.01 -10.86 8.49
C THR A 121 -5.74 -9.64 7.94
N ARG A 122 -5.40 -8.42 8.39
CA ARG A 122 -5.99 -7.18 7.86
C ARG A 122 -5.56 -6.92 6.40
N LYS A 123 -4.29 -7.14 6.08
CA LYS A 123 -3.76 -7.05 4.72
C LYS A 123 -4.46 -8.02 3.79
N ASP A 124 -4.66 -9.27 4.24
CA ASP A 124 -5.36 -10.29 3.47
C ASP A 124 -6.83 -9.92 3.25
N LYS A 125 -7.52 -9.37 4.26
CA LYS A 125 -8.89 -8.88 4.11
C LYS A 125 -8.97 -7.79 3.03
N TYR A 126 -8.05 -6.84 3.05
CA TYR A 126 -7.97 -5.77 2.05
C TYR A 126 -7.71 -6.30 0.64
N THR A 127 -6.76 -7.24 0.50
CA THR A 127 -6.43 -7.90 -0.77
C THR A 127 -7.60 -8.74 -1.31
N LYS A 128 -8.30 -9.48 -0.44
CA LYS A 128 -9.49 -10.25 -0.81
C LYS A 128 -10.63 -9.37 -1.28
N LEU A 129 -10.81 -8.19 -0.66
CA LEU A 129 -11.82 -7.23 -1.11
C LEU A 129 -11.50 -6.68 -2.51
N ALA A 130 -10.25 -6.31 -2.79
CA ALA A 130 -9.81 -5.93 -4.12
C ALA A 130 -10.08 -7.03 -5.15
N ARG A 131 -9.68 -8.26 -4.84
CA ARG A 131 -9.90 -9.42 -5.71
C ARG A 131 -11.38 -9.68 -5.99
N LYS A 132 -12.25 -9.53 -4.98
CA LYS A 132 -13.70 -9.66 -5.15
C LYS A 132 -14.25 -8.61 -6.11
N ILE A 133 -13.86 -7.34 -5.95
CA ILE A 133 -14.28 -6.26 -6.84
C ILE A 133 -13.81 -6.54 -8.29
N LEU A 134 -12.57 -6.99 -8.46
CA LEU A 134 -12.03 -7.35 -9.79
C LEU A 134 -12.77 -8.53 -10.41
N GLN A 135 -13.18 -9.53 -9.61
CA GLN A 135 -14.04 -10.62 -10.10
C GLN A 135 -15.38 -10.07 -10.58
N GLU A 136 -16.05 -9.21 -9.80
CA GLU A 136 -17.33 -8.61 -10.17
C GLU A 136 -17.21 -7.80 -11.48
N VAL A 137 -16.11 -7.05 -11.66
CA VAL A 137 -15.79 -6.32 -12.90
C VAL A 137 -15.63 -7.27 -14.07
N GLN A 138 -14.89 -8.37 -13.90
CA GLN A 138 -14.64 -9.36 -14.94
C GLN A 138 -15.91 -10.10 -15.35
N ASP A 139 -16.77 -10.43 -14.39
CA ASP A 139 -18.05 -11.10 -14.62
C ASP A 139 -19.07 -10.19 -15.31
N SER A 140 -19.04 -8.89 -15.03
CA SER A 140 -19.91 -7.89 -15.67
C SER A 140 -19.47 -7.56 -17.10
N ALA A 141 -18.17 -7.62 -17.38
CA ALA A 141 -17.63 -7.44 -18.70
C ALA A 141 -17.83 -8.75 -19.47
N GLN A 142 -18.54 -8.73 -20.59
CA GLN A 142 -18.65 -9.89 -21.51
C GLN A 142 -17.29 -10.24 -22.15
N ASN A 143 -16.25 -10.29 -21.33
CA ASN A 143 -14.87 -10.40 -21.78
C ASN A 143 -14.57 -11.85 -22.16
N LYS A 144 -14.23 -12.09 -23.42
CA LYS A 144 -13.93 -13.42 -23.94
C LYS A 144 -12.57 -13.96 -23.49
N GLN A 145 -11.73 -13.15 -22.87
CA GLN A 145 -10.41 -13.53 -22.38
C GLN A 145 -10.22 -13.00 -20.94
N PRO A 146 -10.62 -13.78 -19.92
CA PRO A 146 -10.46 -13.37 -18.53
C PRO A 146 -8.98 -13.30 -18.17
N ILE A 147 -8.60 -12.25 -17.43
CA ILE A 147 -7.27 -12.11 -16.85
C ILE A 147 -7.23 -12.88 -15.53
N ASP A 148 -6.11 -13.55 -15.25
CA ASP A 148 -5.92 -14.17 -13.93
C ASP A 148 -6.06 -13.12 -12.82
N LEU A 149 -6.96 -13.38 -11.88
CA LEU A 149 -7.27 -12.42 -10.81
C LEU A 149 -6.11 -12.16 -9.86
N THR A 150 -5.18 -13.11 -9.73
CA THR A 150 -3.98 -12.88 -8.93
C THR A 150 -3.10 -11.86 -9.62
N VAL A 151 -2.87 -12.03 -10.92
CA VAL A 151 -2.11 -11.09 -11.74
C VAL A 151 -2.78 -9.71 -11.72
N ALA A 152 -4.09 -9.63 -11.97
CA ALA A 152 -4.83 -8.37 -11.97
C ALA A 152 -4.75 -7.66 -10.61
N THR A 153 -4.92 -8.41 -9.50
CA THR A 153 -4.88 -7.86 -8.14
C THR A 153 -3.50 -7.26 -7.82
N TYR A 154 -2.42 -8.03 -8.09
CA TYR A 154 -1.08 -7.54 -7.77
C TYR A 154 -0.56 -6.49 -8.75
N ALA A 155 -0.99 -6.51 -10.02
CA ALA A 155 -0.73 -5.42 -10.96
C ALA A 155 -1.36 -4.11 -10.48
N LEU A 156 -2.64 -4.15 -10.05
CA LEU A 156 -3.32 -2.99 -9.49
C LEU A 156 -2.59 -2.44 -8.26
N PHE A 157 -2.24 -3.31 -7.30
CA PHE A 157 -1.48 -2.88 -6.12
C PHE A 157 -0.09 -2.35 -6.50
N GLY A 158 0.58 -2.94 -7.49
CA GLY A 158 1.85 -2.44 -8.01
C GLY A 158 1.75 -1.00 -8.51
N MET A 159 0.70 -0.68 -9.30
CA MET A 159 0.44 0.67 -9.78
C MET A 159 0.17 1.64 -8.63
N MET A 160 -0.64 1.25 -7.65
CA MET A 160 -1.05 2.12 -6.56
C MET A 160 0.02 2.28 -5.47
N ASN A 161 0.75 1.20 -5.14
CA ASN A 161 1.74 1.23 -4.06
C ASN A 161 3.01 1.98 -4.44
N TRP A 162 3.34 2.11 -5.72
CA TRP A 162 4.58 2.75 -6.17
C TRP A 162 4.58 4.28 -6.07
N ILE A 163 3.43 4.91 -5.74
CA ILE A 163 3.27 6.37 -5.73
C ILE A 163 4.22 7.07 -4.75
N TYR A 164 4.62 6.43 -3.65
CA TYR A 164 5.54 7.05 -2.68
C TYR A 164 6.94 7.36 -3.26
N ASN A 165 7.27 6.85 -4.45
CA ASN A 165 8.55 7.11 -5.12
C ASN A 165 8.52 8.32 -6.05
N TRP A 166 7.35 8.71 -6.57
CA TRP A 166 7.29 9.70 -7.64
C TRP A 166 6.15 10.73 -7.51
N TYR A 167 5.09 10.42 -6.76
CA TYR A 167 3.96 11.34 -6.63
C TYR A 167 4.26 12.40 -5.58
N ASP A 168 4.09 13.67 -5.97
CA ASP A 168 4.18 14.82 -5.08
C ASP A 168 2.77 15.33 -4.74
N PRO A 169 2.28 15.18 -3.49
CA PRO A 169 0.97 15.69 -3.10
C PRO A 169 0.82 17.23 -3.18
N GLN A 170 1.93 17.96 -3.27
CA GLN A 170 1.95 19.42 -3.45
C GLN A 170 2.15 19.81 -4.92
N GLY A 171 2.28 18.84 -5.82
CA GLY A 171 2.49 19.03 -7.24
C GLY A 171 1.20 19.43 -7.98
N GLN A 172 1.32 19.56 -9.31
CA GLN A 172 0.19 19.97 -10.15
C GLN A 172 -0.89 18.89 -10.30
N LEU A 173 -0.52 17.61 -10.20
CA LEU A 173 -1.45 16.48 -10.31
C LEU A 173 -2.11 16.25 -8.96
N ASN A 174 -3.39 16.58 -8.83
CA ASN A 174 -4.12 16.25 -7.61
C ASN A 174 -4.46 14.75 -7.52
N VAL A 175 -4.75 14.26 -6.33
CA VAL A 175 -4.94 12.84 -6.06
C VAL A 175 -6.19 12.26 -6.73
N ASN A 176 -7.23 13.07 -6.98
CA ASN A 176 -8.44 12.60 -7.65
C ASN A 176 -8.16 12.37 -9.14
N ASP A 177 -7.41 13.27 -9.79
CA ASP A 177 -6.99 13.09 -11.17
C ASP A 177 -6.04 11.88 -11.29
N LEU A 178 -5.11 11.72 -10.35
CA LEU A 178 -4.26 10.52 -10.27
C LEU A 178 -5.11 9.24 -10.22
N ALA A 179 -6.13 9.20 -9.36
CA ALA A 179 -7.01 8.04 -9.23
C ALA A 179 -7.79 7.76 -10.52
N GLN A 180 -8.28 8.80 -11.20
CA GLN A 180 -8.93 8.66 -12.50
C GLN A 180 -7.98 8.12 -13.57
N HIS A 181 -6.74 8.61 -13.63
CA HIS A 181 -5.74 8.11 -14.57
C HIS A 181 -5.40 6.65 -14.31
N VAL A 182 -5.17 6.26 -13.05
CA VAL A 182 -4.91 4.86 -12.68
C VAL A 182 -6.09 3.97 -13.05
N THR A 183 -7.32 4.40 -12.75
CA THR A 183 -8.55 3.65 -13.10
C THR A 183 -8.66 3.45 -14.62
N ARG A 184 -8.47 4.52 -15.40
CA ARG A 184 -8.53 4.46 -16.86
C ARG A 184 -7.45 3.57 -17.46
N LEU A 185 -6.20 3.67 -16.99
CA LEU A 185 -5.09 2.83 -17.42
C LEU A 185 -5.33 1.36 -17.08
N PHE A 186 -5.85 1.08 -15.89
CA PHE A 186 -6.11 -0.29 -15.46
C PHE A 186 -7.25 -0.94 -16.24
N LEU A 187 -8.36 -0.23 -16.44
CA LEU A 187 -9.55 -0.76 -17.15
C LEU A 187 -9.38 -0.76 -18.66
N GLY A 188 -8.77 0.28 -19.23
CA GLY A 188 -8.73 0.49 -20.69
C GLY A 188 -7.42 0.05 -21.35
N GLY A 189 -6.40 -0.27 -20.57
CA GLY A 189 -5.05 -0.46 -21.10
C GLY A 189 -4.41 0.86 -21.57
N PHE A 190 -3.15 0.78 -22.01
CA PHE A 190 -2.43 1.98 -22.49
C PHE A 190 -2.86 2.44 -23.88
N SER A 191 -3.30 1.52 -24.73
CA SER A 191 -3.81 1.80 -26.10
C SER A 191 -5.04 0.95 -26.36
N PRO A 192 -6.24 1.43 -26.05
CA PRO A 192 -7.48 0.70 -26.38
C PRO A 192 -7.56 0.52 -27.90
N GLY A 193 -7.68 -0.72 -28.35
CA GLY A 193 -7.79 -1.07 -29.78
C GLY A 193 -6.51 -1.64 -30.41
N VAL A 194 -5.38 -1.68 -29.72
CA VAL A 194 -4.23 -2.47 -30.18
C VAL A 194 -4.51 -3.94 -29.87
N ALA A 195 -4.74 -4.75 -30.90
CA ALA A 195 -4.75 -6.20 -30.77
C ALA A 195 -3.34 -6.65 -30.37
N LEU A 196 -3.19 -7.14 -29.14
CA LEU A 196 -1.96 -7.78 -28.71
C LEU A 196 -1.97 -9.20 -29.25
N GLU A 197 -1.14 -9.48 -30.28
CA GLU A 197 -0.82 -10.85 -30.62
C GLU A 197 -0.14 -11.53 -29.43
N PRO A 198 -0.46 -12.79 -29.13
CA PRO A 198 0.21 -13.52 -28.06
C PRO A 198 1.72 -13.47 -28.24
N PHE A 199 2.48 -13.07 -27.23
CA PHE A 199 3.93 -13.11 -27.29
C PHE A 199 4.39 -14.54 -27.59
N SER A 200 4.92 -14.77 -28.80
CA SER A 200 5.55 -16.03 -29.11
C SER A 200 6.86 -16.14 -28.33
N SER A 201 7.00 -17.17 -27.50
CA SER A 201 8.23 -17.45 -26.74
C SER A 201 9.49 -17.59 -27.61
N THR A 202 9.32 -17.77 -28.93
CA THR A 202 10.40 -17.86 -29.91
C THR A 202 11.01 -16.50 -30.29
N VAL A 203 10.33 -15.37 -29.97
CA VAL A 203 10.80 -14.02 -30.32
C VAL A 203 11.63 -13.38 -29.20
N LEU A 204 11.52 -13.89 -27.97
CA LEU A 204 12.30 -13.36 -26.88
C LEU A 204 13.75 -13.86 -26.97
N PRO A 205 14.77 -12.96 -27.02
CA PRO A 205 16.15 -13.39 -26.94
C PRO A 205 16.35 -14.16 -25.63
N LYS A 206 17.05 -15.30 -25.71
CA LYS A 206 17.42 -16.05 -24.48
C LYS A 206 18.06 -15.08 -23.47
N PRO A 207 17.67 -15.12 -22.20
CA PRO A 207 18.34 -14.33 -21.17
C PRO A 207 19.84 -14.58 -21.24
N ARG A 208 20.65 -13.53 -21.31
CA ARG A 208 22.09 -13.68 -21.17
C ARG A 208 22.37 -14.24 -19.79
N GLU A 209 23.06 -15.36 -19.70
CA GLU A 209 23.31 -16.13 -18.46
C GLU A 209 24.03 -15.35 -17.34
N ASN A 210 24.40 -14.08 -17.54
CA ASN A 210 25.17 -13.28 -16.59
C ASN A 210 24.63 -11.84 -16.44
N LEU A 211 23.34 -11.66 -16.18
CA LEU A 211 22.85 -10.42 -15.61
C LEU A 211 22.61 -10.59 -14.11
N SER A 212 23.69 -10.78 -13.35
CA SER A 212 23.67 -10.44 -11.93
C SER A 212 23.58 -8.93 -11.82
N ILE A 213 22.39 -8.43 -11.54
CA ILE A 213 22.13 -7.01 -11.23
C ILE A 213 22.69 -6.68 -9.83
N TRP A 214 23.03 -7.70 -9.06
CA TRP A 214 23.61 -7.59 -7.73
C TRP A 214 25.09 -7.95 -7.80
N ARG A 215 25.97 -6.97 -7.69
CA ARG A 215 27.38 -7.24 -7.40
C ARG A 215 27.40 -7.74 -5.95
N ASP A 216 27.87 -8.96 -5.77
CA ASP A 216 28.27 -9.44 -4.45
C ASP A 216 29.30 -8.46 -3.88
N SER A 217 28.92 -7.68 -2.89
CA SER A 217 29.83 -6.90 -2.06
C SER A 217 30.40 -7.83 -1.01
N ALA A 218 31.34 -8.70 -1.45
CA ALA A 218 32.18 -9.51 -0.58
C ALA A 218 33.63 -9.33 -1.06
N SER A 219 34.30 -8.39 -0.43
CA SER A 219 35.76 -8.41 -0.16
C SER A 219 36.10 -7.31 0.83
#